data_937f43c1ec1f103d72bc1bf9b667b569
#
_entry.id   937f43c1ec1f103d72bc1bf9b667b569
#
_cell.length_a   1.000
_cell.length_b   1.000
_cell.length_c   1.000
_cell.angle_alpha   90.00
_cell.angle_beta   90.00
_cell.angle_gamma   90.00
#
_symmetry.space_group_name_H-M   'P 1'
#
loop_
_entity.id
_entity.type
_entity.pdbx_description
1 polymer ?
#
loop_
_entity_poly.entity_id
_entity_poly.type
_entity_poly.pdbx_seq_one_letter_code
_entity_poly.pdbx_strand_id
1 'polypeptide(L)'
;LYGLNLARTSRAKNLIICEGYMDVISMHQAGFDNAVASLGTAFTFGHANILKRYTNEVYLAYDSDGAGVAATLKVISIMREVGISARVINMRPHKDPDEFIQTLGSEAFEERIQKAESAIMFEVRMLSEQYNLNDPEERTSFHNETAKRLAQIEEVLERNNYIEAVSNLYHIDKTGLTDLVHKYGIAGVPRSEIVEREERRAEHESRAADPAKNKPMKLLLTWMVNEPGLFQKLDGIIDETSFEDGVYRVVADKLFSQYRENGKVEPASIVTTLS
;
A
#
# COMPACT_ATOMS: atom_id res chain seq x y z
N LEU A 1 -11.04 7.65 3.64
CA LEU A 1 -11.29 6.25 3.98
C LEU A 1 -12.79 5.95 3.89
N TYR A 2 -13.15 5.01 3.03
CA TYR A 2 -14.51 4.53 2.89
C TYR A 2 -14.90 3.70 4.12
N GLY A 3 -16.15 3.77 4.56
CA GLY A 3 -16.64 3.05 5.73
C GLY A 3 -16.26 3.66 7.08
N LEU A 4 -15.34 4.63 7.15
CA LEU A 4 -14.86 5.18 8.42
C LEU A 4 -15.96 5.90 9.22
N ASN A 5 -16.94 6.49 8.55
CA ASN A 5 -18.09 7.12 9.20
C ASN A 5 -18.91 6.13 10.05
N LEU A 6 -18.94 4.86 9.67
CA LEU A 6 -19.57 3.76 10.41
C LEU A 6 -18.54 3.12 11.37
N ALA A 7 -17.40 2.74 10.88
CA ALA A 7 -16.37 2.04 11.64
C ALA A 7 -15.94 2.78 12.93
N ARG A 8 -15.91 4.13 12.91
CA ARG A 8 -15.59 4.93 14.10
C ARG A 8 -16.61 4.80 15.24
N THR A 9 -17.81 4.30 14.98
CA THR A 9 -18.88 4.09 15.96
C THR A 9 -19.05 2.62 16.33
N SER A 10 -18.27 1.73 15.71
CA SER A 10 -18.24 0.31 16.04
C SER A 10 -17.83 0.09 17.49
N ARG A 11 -18.31 -1.02 18.07
CA ARG A 11 -17.88 -1.48 19.40
C ARG A 11 -16.53 -2.21 19.38
N ALA A 12 -16.03 -2.56 18.19
CA ALA A 12 -14.73 -3.19 18.03
C ALA A 12 -13.62 -2.20 18.43
N LYS A 13 -12.59 -2.71 19.12
CA LYS A 13 -11.42 -1.89 19.52
C LYS A 13 -10.38 -1.75 18.43
N ASN A 14 -10.53 -2.49 17.34
CA ASN A 14 -9.64 -2.54 16.19
C ASN A 14 -10.40 -2.15 14.92
N LEU A 15 -9.65 -1.87 13.85
CA LEU A 15 -10.22 -1.63 12.53
C LEU A 15 -9.70 -2.67 11.55
N ILE A 16 -10.52 -3.05 10.57
CA ILE A 16 -10.14 -3.94 9.48
C ILE A 16 -9.94 -3.09 8.23
N ILE A 17 -8.77 -3.19 7.60
CA ILE A 17 -8.42 -2.43 6.40
C ILE A 17 -8.49 -3.35 5.20
N CYS A 18 -9.39 -3.04 4.26
CA CYS A 18 -9.58 -3.73 3.00
C CYS A 18 -9.04 -2.89 1.83
N GLU A 19 -8.89 -3.49 0.67
CA GLU A 19 -8.42 -2.81 -0.53
C GLU A 19 -9.56 -2.00 -1.17
N GLY A 20 -10.72 -2.61 -1.39
CA GLY A 20 -11.85 -2.09 -2.12
C GLY A 20 -13.08 -1.75 -1.27
N TYR A 21 -13.97 -0.95 -1.86
CA TYR A 21 -15.24 -0.62 -1.22
C TYR A 21 -16.22 -1.80 -1.20
N MET A 22 -16.10 -2.73 -2.14
CA MET A 22 -16.94 -3.93 -2.18
C MET A 22 -16.64 -4.83 -0.98
N ASP A 23 -15.35 -5.02 -0.65
CA ASP A 23 -14.96 -5.76 0.54
C ASP A 23 -15.56 -5.16 1.80
N VAL A 24 -15.50 -3.81 1.93
CA VAL A 24 -16.08 -3.12 3.09
C VAL A 24 -17.59 -3.32 3.16
N ILE A 25 -18.31 -3.28 2.03
CA ILE A 25 -19.76 -3.51 1.99
C ILE A 25 -20.08 -4.94 2.44
N SER A 26 -19.41 -5.93 1.88
CA SER A 26 -19.59 -7.35 2.26
C SER A 26 -19.24 -7.58 3.73
N MET A 27 -18.16 -6.98 4.22
CA MET A 27 -17.77 -7.05 5.62
C MET A 27 -18.85 -6.47 6.54
N HIS A 28 -19.37 -5.28 6.24
CA HIS A 28 -20.43 -4.65 7.02
C HIS A 28 -21.73 -5.48 6.99
N GLN A 29 -22.09 -6.04 5.84
CA GLN A 29 -23.26 -6.94 5.73
C GLN A 29 -23.10 -8.22 6.56
N ALA A 30 -21.86 -8.70 6.69
CA ALA A 30 -21.52 -9.87 7.50
C ALA A 30 -21.36 -9.55 9.01
N GLY A 31 -21.55 -8.29 9.41
CA GLY A 31 -21.50 -7.85 10.81
C GLY A 31 -20.17 -7.24 11.26
N PHE A 32 -19.17 -7.12 10.37
CA PHE A 32 -17.88 -6.48 10.66
C PHE A 32 -17.93 -4.98 10.34
N ASP A 33 -18.67 -4.23 11.16
CA ASP A 33 -18.94 -2.80 11.00
C ASP A 33 -17.71 -1.88 11.22
N ASN A 34 -16.57 -2.47 11.60
CA ASN A 34 -15.26 -1.84 11.78
C ASN A 34 -14.36 -1.90 10.54
N ALA A 35 -14.87 -2.33 9.38
CA ALA A 35 -14.11 -2.38 8.13
C ALA A 35 -14.04 -1.02 7.42
N VAL A 36 -12.87 -0.72 6.83
CA VAL A 36 -12.56 0.50 6.06
C VAL A 36 -11.70 0.20 4.85
N ALA A 37 -11.75 1.06 3.81
CA ALA A 37 -10.87 0.94 2.63
C ALA A 37 -10.32 2.29 2.16
N SER A 38 -9.16 2.23 1.45
CA SER A 38 -8.50 3.41 0.87
C SER A 38 -9.02 3.82 -0.52
N LEU A 39 -9.91 3.03 -1.14
CA LEU A 39 -10.58 3.30 -2.41
C LEU A 39 -9.68 3.55 -3.62
N GLY A 40 -9.12 2.49 -4.19
CA GLY A 40 -8.40 2.55 -5.48
C GLY A 40 -7.18 3.49 -5.47
N THR A 41 -6.77 3.96 -4.29
CA THR A 41 -5.55 4.72 -4.06
C THR A 41 -4.66 3.96 -3.09
N ALA A 42 -3.33 4.08 -3.26
CA ALA A 42 -2.42 3.51 -2.28
C ALA A 42 -2.70 4.04 -0.87
N PHE A 43 -2.57 3.19 0.13
CA PHE A 43 -2.66 3.60 1.52
C PHE A 43 -1.50 4.56 1.87
N THR A 44 -1.79 5.62 2.63
CA THR A 44 -0.84 6.70 2.90
C THR A 44 -0.68 6.97 4.40
N PHE A 45 0.38 7.68 4.79
CA PHE A 45 0.56 8.21 6.15
C PHE A 45 -0.63 9.05 6.63
N GLY A 46 -1.25 9.84 5.73
CA GLY A 46 -2.45 10.59 6.05
C GLY A 46 -3.61 9.69 6.48
N HIS A 47 -3.78 8.53 5.83
CA HIS A 47 -4.76 7.53 6.23
C HIS A 47 -4.43 6.93 7.60
N ALA A 48 -3.18 6.54 7.84
CA ALA A 48 -2.74 5.98 9.11
C ALA A 48 -2.91 6.96 10.28
N ASN A 49 -2.56 8.23 10.09
CA ASN A 49 -2.75 9.29 11.09
C ASN A 49 -4.23 9.54 11.44
N ILE A 50 -5.14 9.36 10.47
CA ILE A 50 -6.57 9.41 10.74
C ILE A 50 -6.98 8.21 11.61
N LEU A 51 -6.54 6.98 11.24
CA LEU A 51 -6.89 5.75 11.97
C LEU A 51 -6.34 5.75 13.39
N LYS A 52 -5.14 6.31 13.62
CA LYS A 52 -4.51 6.43 14.95
C LYS A 52 -5.39 7.11 15.99
N ARG A 53 -6.35 7.94 15.57
CA ARG A 53 -7.30 8.60 16.48
C ARG A 53 -8.37 7.65 17.02
N TYR A 54 -8.54 6.49 16.38
CA TYR A 54 -9.64 5.55 16.69
C TYR A 54 -9.14 4.22 17.22
N THR A 55 -7.91 3.80 16.83
CA THR A 55 -7.36 2.51 17.24
C THR A 55 -5.85 2.52 17.32
N ASN A 56 -5.29 1.60 18.11
CA ASN A 56 -3.86 1.27 18.13
C ASN A 56 -3.58 -0.09 17.47
N GLU A 57 -4.60 -0.80 16.99
CA GLU A 57 -4.46 -2.10 16.34
C GLU A 57 -5.34 -2.17 15.09
N VAL A 58 -4.77 -2.66 14.01
CA VAL A 58 -5.48 -2.88 12.74
C VAL A 58 -5.28 -4.29 12.23
N TYR A 59 -6.27 -4.79 11.51
CA TYR A 59 -6.22 -6.04 10.78
C TYR A 59 -6.21 -5.74 9.28
N LEU A 60 -5.27 -6.31 8.55
CA LEU A 60 -5.12 -6.11 7.12
C LEU A 60 -5.76 -7.28 6.37
N ALA A 61 -6.77 -6.98 5.59
CA ALA A 61 -7.55 -7.91 4.79
C ALA A 61 -7.45 -7.52 3.31
N TYR A 62 -6.21 -7.55 2.78
CA TYR A 62 -5.90 -7.25 1.39
C TYR A 62 -5.97 -8.52 0.53
N ASP A 63 -6.06 -8.35 -0.79
CA ASP A 63 -6.07 -9.45 -1.74
C ASP A 63 -4.90 -10.43 -1.51
N SER A 64 -5.14 -11.70 -1.77
CA SER A 64 -4.15 -12.77 -1.56
C SER A 64 -3.15 -12.93 -2.71
N ASP A 65 -3.26 -12.09 -3.75
CA ASP A 65 -2.36 -12.08 -4.90
C ASP A 65 -1.05 -11.29 -4.64
N GLY A 66 -0.14 -11.31 -5.62
CA GLY A 66 1.16 -10.62 -5.47
C GLY A 66 1.04 -9.10 -5.30
N ALA A 67 0.04 -8.47 -5.90
CA ALA A 67 -0.20 -7.03 -5.76
C ALA A 67 -0.72 -6.70 -4.36
N GLY A 68 -1.68 -7.48 -3.85
CA GLY A 68 -2.20 -7.33 -2.50
C GLY A 68 -1.16 -7.61 -1.42
N VAL A 69 -0.27 -8.59 -1.63
CA VAL A 69 0.89 -8.84 -0.75
C VAL A 69 1.82 -7.62 -0.70
N ALA A 70 2.17 -7.04 -1.86
CA ALA A 70 3.01 -5.84 -1.90
C ALA A 70 2.34 -4.64 -1.22
N ALA A 71 1.02 -4.47 -1.42
CA ALA A 71 0.24 -3.44 -0.74
C ALA A 71 0.23 -3.66 0.78
N THR A 72 0.04 -4.91 1.24
CA THR A 72 0.10 -5.28 2.66
C THR A 72 1.43 -4.91 3.30
N LEU A 73 2.56 -5.25 2.68
CA LEU A 73 3.90 -4.92 3.18
C LEU A 73 4.09 -3.40 3.29
N LYS A 74 3.61 -2.63 2.31
CA LYS A 74 3.65 -1.17 2.36
C LYS A 74 2.82 -0.61 3.51
N VAL A 75 1.61 -1.11 3.72
CA VAL A 75 0.75 -0.68 4.83
C VAL A 75 1.38 -1.02 6.17
N ILE A 76 1.98 -2.20 6.33
CA ILE A 76 2.72 -2.60 7.55
C ILE A 76 3.80 -1.57 7.87
N SER A 77 4.62 -1.16 6.88
CA SER A 77 5.67 -0.15 7.08
C SER A 77 5.08 1.17 7.58
N ILE A 78 4.03 1.67 6.94
CA ILE A 78 3.35 2.91 7.34
C ILE A 78 2.77 2.80 8.76
N MET A 79 2.12 1.67 9.10
CA MET A 79 1.53 1.46 10.43
C MET A 79 2.59 1.46 11.53
N ARG A 80 3.72 0.80 11.26
CA ARG A 80 4.87 0.78 12.18
C ARG A 80 5.38 2.18 12.48
N GLU A 81 5.53 3.03 11.47
CA GLU A 81 6.04 4.39 11.65
C GLU A 81 5.10 5.29 12.47
N VAL A 82 3.78 5.12 12.33
CA VAL A 82 2.82 5.85 13.16
C VAL A 82 2.52 5.17 14.50
N GLY A 83 3.13 4.01 14.78
CA GLY A 83 2.97 3.27 16.03
C GLY A 83 1.57 2.64 16.17
N ILE A 84 1.05 2.06 15.09
CA ILE A 84 -0.15 1.22 15.08
C ILE A 84 0.29 -0.23 14.89
N SER A 85 -0.17 -1.12 15.75
CA SER A 85 0.05 -2.56 15.59
C SER A 85 -0.78 -3.09 14.41
N ALA A 86 -0.17 -3.92 13.56
CA ALA A 86 -0.85 -4.52 12.43
C ALA A 86 -0.81 -6.04 12.49
N ARG A 87 -1.93 -6.67 12.13
CA ARG A 87 -2.06 -8.12 11.92
C ARG A 87 -2.58 -8.38 10.52
N VAL A 88 -2.17 -9.48 9.91
CA VAL A 88 -2.59 -9.84 8.55
C VAL A 88 -3.53 -11.03 8.59
N ILE A 89 -4.71 -10.87 8.01
CA ILE A 89 -5.70 -11.94 7.88
C ILE A 89 -5.39 -12.74 6.61
N ASN A 90 -5.20 -14.04 6.75
CA ASN A 90 -4.97 -14.92 5.61
C ASN A 90 -6.30 -15.36 4.99
N MET A 91 -6.59 -14.89 3.77
CA MET A 91 -7.80 -15.25 3.02
C MET A 91 -7.67 -16.54 2.20
N ARG A 92 -6.45 -17.04 2.00
CA ARG A 92 -6.24 -18.20 1.11
C ARG A 92 -7.11 -19.39 1.52
N PRO A 93 -7.71 -20.13 0.56
CA PRO A 93 -7.48 -20.06 -0.90
C PRO A 93 -8.27 -18.96 -1.63
N HIS A 94 -9.13 -18.20 -0.94
CA HIS A 94 -9.95 -17.14 -1.54
C HIS A 94 -9.09 -15.91 -1.85
N LYS A 95 -9.55 -15.13 -2.82
CA LYS A 95 -8.82 -13.97 -3.31
C LYS A 95 -8.90 -12.80 -2.33
N ASP A 96 -10.09 -12.45 -1.90
CA ASP A 96 -10.41 -11.25 -1.14
C ASP A 96 -11.45 -11.53 -0.04
N PRO A 97 -11.75 -10.56 0.86
CA PRO A 97 -12.75 -10.71 1.91
C PRO A 97 -14.17 -10.97 1.40
N ASP A 98 -14.55 -10.35 0.27
CA ASP A 98 -15.87 -10.53 -0.32
C ASP A 98 -16.10 -11.98 -0.74
N GLU A 99 -15.20 -12.55 -1.54
CA GLU A 99 -15.26 -13.96 -1.95
C GLU A 99 -15.23 -14.91 -0.74
N PHE A 100 -14.37 -14.61 0.25
CA PHE A 100 -14.26 -15.44 1.44
C PHE A 100 -15.58 -15.50 2.21
N ILE A 101 -16.18 -14.35 2.50
CA ILE A 101 -17.41 -14.26 3.27
C ILE A 101 -18.60 -14.86 2.52
N GLN A 102 -18.69 -14.62 1.21
CA GLN A 102 -19.75 -15.22 0.39
C GLN A 102 -19.69 -16.74 0.36
N THR A 103 -18.48 -17.31 0.43
CA THR A 103 -18.26 -18.76 0.32
C THR A 103 -18.35 -19.46 1.67
N LEU A 104 -17.74 -18.93 2.72
CA LEU A 104 -17.55 -19.59 4.01
C LEU A 104 -18.35 -18.96 5.17
N GLY A 105 -18.85 -17.75 4.97
CA GLY A 105 -19.65 -17.03 5.98
C GLY A 105 -18.82 -16.27 7.02
N SER A 106 -19.55 -15.53 7.86
CA SER A 106 -18.97 -14.65 8.87
C SER A 106 -18.24 -15.39 10.00
N GLU A 107 -18.76 -16.55 10.41
CA GLU A 107 -18.12 -17.34 11.48
C GLU A 107 -16.71 -17.80 11.10
N ALA A 108 -16.54 -18.29 9.86
CA ALA A 108 -15.23 -18.67 9.35
C ALA A 108 -14.27 -17.47 9.24
N PHE A 109 -14.80 -16.29 8.91
CA PHE A 109 -13.99 -15.07 8.86
C PHE A 109 -13.56 -14.63 10.27
N GLU A 110 -14.42 -14.72 11.27
CA GLU A 110 -14.07 -14.47 12.67
C GLU A 110 -12.91 -15.37 13.13
N GLU A 111 -12.94 -16.66 12.75
CA GLU A 111 -11.82 -17.55 13.04
C GLU A 111 -10.50 -17.10 12.36
N ARG A 112 -10.59 -16.52 11.16
CA ARG A 112 -9.41 -15.93 10.47
C ARG A 112 -8.86 -14.72 11.20
N ILE A 113 -9.74 -13.86 11.72
CA ILE A 113 -9.34 -12.72 12.56
C ILE A 113 -8.57 -13.22 13.80
N GLN A 114 -9.10 -14.22 14.50
CA GLN A 114 -8.45 -14.78 15.70
C GLN A 114 -7.08 -15.41 15.39
N LYS A 115 -6.90 -15.96 14.20
CA LYS A 115 -5.65 -16.58 13.71
C LYS A 115 -4.78 -15.62 12.91
N ALA A 116 -5.11 -14.33 12.90
CA ALA A 116 -4.37 -13.34 12.12
C ALA A 116 -2.89 -13.28 12.55
N GLU A 117 -2.02 -13.31 11.57
CA GLU A 117 -0.58 -13.31 11.72
C GLU A 117 -0.10 -11.91 12.12
N SER A 118 0.87 -11.80 13.01
CA SER A 118 1.49 -10.50 13.30
C SER A 118 2.26 -9.98 12.07
N ALA A 119 2.35 -8.67 11.94
CA ALA A 119 3.05 -8.03 10.82
C ALA A 119 4.48 -8.55 10.63
N ILE A 120 5.23 -8.71 11.73
CA ILE A 120 6.61 -9.23 11.69
C ILE A 120 6.65 -10.66 11.16
N MET A 121 5.76 -11.54 11.63
CA MET A 121 5.74 -12.93 11.16
C MET A 121 5.33 -13.01 9.69
N PHE A 122 4.38 -12.18 9.26
CA PHE A 122 4.01 -12.06 7.85
C PHE A 122 5.21 -11.60 6.99
N GLU A 123 5.94 -10.55 7.41
CA GLU A 123 7.14 -10.09 6.70
C GLU A 123 8.20 -11.19 6.58
N VAL A 124 8.47 -11.92 7.67
CA VAL A 124 9.45 -13.02 7.66
C VAL A 124 8.99 -14.16 6.75
N ARG A 125 7.69 -14.48 6.74
CA ARG A 125 7.13 -15.49 5.86
C ARG A 125 7.25 -15.08 4.39
N MET A 126 6.89 -13.85 4.04
CA MET A 126 7.05 -13.33 2.67
C MET A 126 8.52 -13.31 2.24
N LEU A 127 9.41 -13.02 3.19
CA LEU A 127 10.85 -13.10 2.94
C LEU A 127 11.29 -14.53 2.67
N SER A 128 10.82 -15.51 3.45
CA SER A 128 11.19 -16.93 3.28
C SER A 128 10.77 -17.48 1.92
N GLU A 129 9.69 -16.97 1.33
CA GLU A 129 9.20 -17.39 0.00
C GLU A 129 10.16 -16.94 -1.14
N GLN A 130 11.08 -16.01 -0.87
CA GLN A 130 12.03 -15.46 -1.85
C GLN A 130 13.36 -16.24 -1.89
N TYR A 131 13.60 -17.15 -0.95
CA TYR A 131 14.84 -17.89 -0.79
C TYR A 131 14.64 -19.40 -0.83
N ASN A 132 15.55 -20.11 -1.46
CA ASN A 132 15.63 -21.56 -1.32
C ASN A 132 16.32 -21.94 -0.01
N LEU A 133 15.54 -22.22 1.03
CA LEU A 133 16.05 -22.52 2.37
C LEU A 133 16.83 -23.85 2.45
N ASN A 134 16.82 -24.67 1.39
CA ASN A 134 17.67 -25.86 1.29
C ASN A 134 19.08 -25.53 0.79
N ASP A 135 19.27 -24.38 0.15
CA ASP A 135 20.56 -23.88 -0.26
C ASP A 135 21.24 -23.13 0.91
N PRO A 136 22.49 -23.51 1.30
CA PRO A 136 23.15 -22.88 2.45
C PRO A 136 23.42 -21.39 2.29
N GLU A 137 23.70 -20.92 1.07
CA GLU A 137 24.00 -19.49 0.82
C GLU A 137 22.72 -18.64 0.87
N GLU A 138 21.65 -19.10 0.22
CA GLU A 138 20.36 -18.45 0.25
C GLU A 138 19.74 -18.48 1.65
N ARG A 139 19.86 -19.59 2.37
CA ARG A 139 19.46 -19.69 3.77
C ARG A 139 20.21 -18.71 4.66
N THR A 140 21.50 -18.53 4.46
CA THR A 140 22.31 -17.54 5.19
C THR A 140 21.82 -16.11 4.89
N SER A 141 21.50 -15.84 3.63
CA SER A 141 20.93 -14.56 3.20
C SER A 141 19.58 -14.30 3.87
N PHE A 142 18.70 -15.28 3.91
CA PHE A 142 17.42 -15.23 4.62
C PHE A 142 17.61 -14.93 6.12
N HIS A 143 18.56 -15.62 6.80
CA HIS A 143 18.84 -15.37 8.22
C HIS A 143 19.30 -13.92 8.46
N ASN A 144 20.17 -13.40 7.61
CA ASN A 144 20.65 -12.02 7.71
C ASN A 144 19.52 -10.99 7.51
N GLU A 145 18.67 -11.17 6.48
CA GLU A 145 17.54 -10.25 6.24
C GLU A 145 16.49 -10.34 7.35
N THR A 146 16.22 -11.54 7.85
CA THR A 146 15.35 -11.75 9.01
C THR A 146 15.89 -11.05 10.24
N ALA A 147 17.18 -11.18 10.54
CA ALA A 147 17.82 -10.52 11.69
C ALA A 147 17.74 -9.00 11.58
N LYS A 148 17.91 -8.40 10.39
CA LYS A 148 17.74 -6.96 10.17
C LYS A 148 16.33 -6.48 10.50
N ARG A 149 15.29 -7.27 10.14
CA ARG A 149 13.90 -6.93 10.47
C ARG A 149 13.62 -7.01 11.96
N LEU A 150 14.09 -8.08 12.63
CA LEU A 150 13.96 -8.24 14.07
C LEU A 150 14.71 -7.16 14.85
N ALA A 151 15.85 -6.69 14.35
CA ALA A 151 16.63 -5.60 14.96
C ALA A 151 15.88 -4.25 14.99
N GLN A 152 14.86 -4.05 14.15
CA GLN A 152 14.04 -2.84 14.14
C GLN A 152 13.01 -2.79 15.28
N ILE A 153 12.78 -3.89 15.98
CA ILE A 153 11.86 -3.95 17.12
C ILE A 153 12.57 -3.28 18.33
N GLU A 154 12.02 -2.17 18.80
CA GLU A 154 12.64 -1.37 19.85
C GLU A 154 12.53 -2.06 21.23
N GLU A 155 11.36 -2.66 21.52
CA GLU A 155 11.11 -3.29 22.81
C GLU A 155 11.82 -4.65 22.89
N VAL A 156 12.67 -4.81 23.92
CA VAL A 156 13.60 -5.95 24.05
C VAL A 156 12.84 -7.27 24.24
N LEU A 157 11.80 -7.27 25.08
CA LEU A 157 11.05 -8.51 25.36
C LEU A 157 10.25 -8.94 24.13
N GLU A 158 9.62 -7.99 23.44
CA GLU A 158 8.92 -8.26 22.20
C GLU A 158 9.89 -8.83 21.16
N ARG A 159 11.03 -8.21 20.95
CA ARG A 159 12.08 -8.67 20.04
C ARG A 159 12.55 -10.11 20.38
N ASN A 160 12.77 -10.41 21.66
CA ASN A 160 13.18 -11.75 22.08
C ASN A 160 12.09 -12.80 21.82
N ASN A 161 10.82 -12.44 22.00
CA ASN A 161 9.69 -13.32 21.69
C ASN A 161 9.64 -13.63 20.18
N TYR A 162 9.87 -12.62 19.31
CA TYR A 162 9.94 -12.86 17.87
C TYR A 162 11.19 -13.64 17.46
N ILE A 163 12.35 -13.41 18.06
CA ILE A 163 13.54 -14.25 17.84
C ILE A 163 13.22 -15.72 18.14
N GLU A 164 12.57 -16.00 19.25
CA GLU A 164 12.19 -17.36 19.63
C GLU A 164 11.18 -17.96 18.63
N ALA A 165 10.12 -17.22 18.30
CA ALA A 165 9.10 -17.69 17.35
C ALA A 165 9.69 -18.00 15.98
N VAL A 166 10.55 -17.13 15.46
CA VAL A 166 11.22 -17.31 14.17
C VAL A 166 12.22 -18.46 14.20
N SER A 167 13.02 -18.57 15.27
CA SER A 167 13.97 -19.67 15.45
C SER A 167 13.27 -21.02 15.43
N ASN A 168 12.14 -21.14 16.13
CA ASN A 168 11.35 -22.37 16.19
C ASN A 168 10.72 -22.70 14.82
N LEU A 169 10.14 -21.70 14.13
CA LEU A 169 9.43 -21.89 12.87
C LEU A 169 10.36 -22.29 11.73
N TYR A 170 11.53 -21.68 11.63
CA TYR A 170 12.48 -21.87 10.53
C TYR A 170 13.70 -22.74 10.91
N HIS A 171 13.70 -23.34 12.11
CA HIS A 171 14.78 -24.17 12.62
C HIS A 171 16.15 -23.47 12.58
N ILE A 172 16.17 -22.19 12.98
CA ILE A 172 17.39 -21.39 13.09
C ILE A 172 17.93 -21.52 14.53
N ASP A 173 19.26 -21.64 14.67
CA ASP A 173 19.85 -21.58 16.00
C ASP A 173 19.54 -20.26 16.69
N LYS A 174 18.86 -20.32 17.84
CA LYS A 174 18.39 -19.15 18.57
C LYS A 174 19.54 -18.23 18.97
N THR A 175 20.67 -18.80 19.42
CA THR A 175 21.86 -18.03 19.81
C THR A 175 22.43 -17.29 18.62
N GLY A 176 22.64 -18.00 17.49
CA GLY A 176 23.15 -17.41 16.26
C GLY A 176 22.23 -16.32 15.71
N LEU A 177 20.90 -16.50 15.75
CA LEU A 177 19.96 -15.47 15.34
C LEU A 177 19.99 -14.24 16.28
N THR A 178 20.11 -14.48 17.61
CA THR A 178 20.24 -13.40 18.59
C THR A 178 21.49 -12.57 18.34
N ASP A 179 22.63 -13.21 18.09
CA ASP A 179 23.89 -12.54 17.79
C ASP A 179 23.81 -11.69 16.51
N LEU A 180 23.16 -12.21 15.46
CA LEU A 180 22.90 -11.46 14.24
C LEU A 180 22.02 -10.24 14.49
N VAL A 181 20.94 -10.39 15.25
CA VAL A 181 20.03 -9.29 15.62
C VAL A 181 20.79 -8.22 16.40
N HIS A 182 21.61 -8.61 17.38
CA HIS A 182 22.45 -7.67 18.13
C HIS A 182 23.45 -6.95 17.21
N LYS A 183 24.12 -7.69 16.32
CA LYS A 183 25.05 -7.11 15.35
C LYS A 183 24.40 -6.02 14.50
N TYR A 184 23.19 -6.26 13.99
CA TYR A 184 22.47 -5.27 13.18
C TYR A 184 21.86 -4.15 14.02
N GLY A 185 21.47 -4.40 15.26
CA GLY A 185 20.98 -3.37 16.19
C GLY A 185 22.07 -2.41 16.66
N ILE A 186 23.31 -2.91 16.91
CA ILE A 186 24.47 -2.09 17.33
C ILE A 186 25.08 -1.35 16.13
N ALA A 187 25.12 -1.99 14.95
CA ALA A 187 25.66 -1.38 13.75
C ALA A 187 24.84 -0.17 13.26
N GLY A 188 23.68 0.05 13.90
CA GLY A 188 22.79 1.14 13.52
C GLY A 188 22.62 1.17 12.00
N VAL A 189 21.77 0.31 11.44
CA VAL A 189 21.24 0.63 10.10
C VAL A 189 20.48 1.94 10.31
N PRO A 190 20.98 3.08 9.81
CA PRO A 190 20.31 4.34 10.03
C PRO A 190 18.87 4.18 9.54
N ARG A 191 17.91 4.42 10.43
CA ARG A 191 16.48 4.47 10.11
C ARG A 191 16.23 5.34 8.86
N SER A 192 17.14 6.31 8.62
CA SER A 192 17.19 7.17 7.46
C SER A 192 17.48 6.46 6.12
N GLU A 193 18.38 5.48 6.05
CA GLU A 193 18.76 4.91 4.74
C GLU A 193 17.71 3.97 4.14
N ILE A 194 16.95 3.25 4.96
CA ILE A 194 15.85 2.40 4.48
C ILE A 194 14.66 3.29 4.13
N VAL A 195 14.31 4.25 4.99
CA VAL A 195 13.26 5.24 4.76
C VAL A 195 13.61 6.13 3.57
N GLU A 196 14.84 6.68 3.48
CA GLU A 196 15.26 7.46 2.32
C GLU A 196 15.32 6.67 1.02
N ARG A 197 15.61 5.38 1.06
CA ARG A 197 15.61 4.53 -0.14
C ARG A 197 14.20 4.16 -0.58
N GLU A 198 13.31 3.91 0.38
CA GLU A 198 11.87 3.68 0.11
C GLU A 198 11.16 5.00 -0.21
N GLU A 199 11.49 6.12 0.43
CA GLU A 199 11.00 7.45 0.08
C GLU A 199 11.49 7.90 -1.29
N ARG A 200 12.77 7.73 -1.63
CA ARG A 200 13.30 8.01 -2.98
C ARG A 200 12.68 7.10 -4.05
N ARG A 201 12.37 5.85 -3.70
CA ARG A 201 11.65 4.94 -4.58
C ARG A 201 10.17 5.32 -4.68
N ALA A 202 9.52 5.61 -3.57
CA ALA A 202 8.14 6.11 -3.51
C ALA A 202 8.01 7.52 -4.10
N GLU A 203 8.98 8.42 -3.92
CA GLU A 203 9.03 9.72 -4.61
C GLU A 203 9.29 9.58 -6.11
N HIS A 204 10.12 8.62 -6.55
CA HIS A 204 10.33 8.34 -7.96
C HIS A 204 9.09 7.68 -8.60
N GLU A 205 8.42 6.80 -7.89
CA GLU A 205 7.14 6.20 -8.30
C GLU A 205 5.97 7.19 -8.16
N SER A 206 5.97 8.08 -7.17
CA SER A 206 4.94 9.11 -7.00
C SER A 206 5.13 10.31 -7.93
N ARG A 207 6.36 10.63 -8.33
CA ARG A 207 6.61 11.58 -9.43
C ARG A 207 6.16 11.04 -10.78
N ALA A 208 6.14 9.71 -10.95
CA ALA A 208 5.58 9.05 -12.14
C ALA A 208 4.06 8.84 -12.06
N ALA A 209 3.45 8.90 -10.88
CA ALA A 209 2.04 8.60 -10.67
C ALA A 209 1.47 9.31 -9.44
N ASP A 210 1.32 10.64 -9.49
CA ASP A 210 0.38 11.34 -8.61
C ASP A 210 -0.96 11.55 -9.35
N PRO A 211 -1.93 10.60 -9.22
CA PRO A 211 -3.24 10.72 -9.86
C PRO A 211 -4.03 11.92 -9.32
N ALA A 212 -3.71 12.40 -8.12
CA ALA A 212 -4.42 13.51 -7.50
C ALA A 212 -3.97 14.87 -8.05
N LYS A 213 -2.68 15.04 -8.36
CA LYS A 213 -2.15 16.24 -9.06
C LYS A 213 -2.55 16.26 -10.52
N ASN A 214 -2.55 15.09 -11.17
CA ASN A 214 -2.84 14.96 -12.59
C ASN A 214 -4.35 14.93 -12.90
N LYS A 215 -5.21 14.68 -11.92
CA LYS A 215 -6.66 14.60 -12.11
C LYS A 215 -7.29 15.91 -12.62
N PRO A 216 -6.94 17.10 -12.14
CA PRO A 216 -7.42 18.37 -12.70
C PRO A 216 -6.91 18.60 -14.12
N MET A 217 -5.64 18.31 -14.41
CA MET A 217 -5.04 18.46 -15.76
C MET A 217 -5.69 17.52 -16.77
N LYS A 218 -5.86 16.24 -16.39
CA LYS A 218 -6.57 15.26 -17.21
C LYS A 218 -8.01 15.68 -17.50
N LEU A 219 -8.72 16.17 -16.48
CA LEU A 219 -10.11 16.59 -16.60
C LEU A 219 -10.23 17.81 -17.53
N LEU A 220 -9.34 18.79 -17.36
CA LEU A 220 -9.28 19.98 -18.19
C LEU A 220 -9.01 19.64 -19.66
N LEU A 221 -8.00 18.82 -19.94
CA LEU A 221 -7.70 18.36 -21.32
C LEU A 221 -8.87 17.57 -21.91
N THR A 222 -9.55 16.74 -21.11
CA THR A 222 -10.74 16.01 -21.57
C THR A 222 -11.89 16.96 -21.96
N TRP A 223 -12.10 18.03 -21.18
CA TRP A 223 -13.11 19.02 -21.50
C TRP A 223 -12.74 19.83 -22.74
N MET A 224 -11.49 20.25 -22.89
CA MET A 224 -11.01 20.99 -24.05
C MET A 224 -11.17 20.18 -25.35
N VAL A 225 -11.00 18.86 -25.29
CA VAL A 225 -11.21 17.94 -26.40
C VAL A 225 -12.71 17.86 -26.78
N ASN A 226 -13.59 17.76 -25.75
CA ASN A 226 -15.03 17.59 -25.98
C ASN A 226 -15.77 18.90 -26.30
N GLU A 227 -15.24 20.04 -25.85
CA GLU A 227 -15.82 21.37 -26.02
C GLU A 227 -14.79 22.36 -26.62
N PRO A 228 -14.57 22.37 -27.92
CA PRO A 228 -13.58 23.26 -28.54
C PRO A 228 -13.80 24.75 -28.26
N GLY A 229 -15.02 25.16 -27.94
CA GLY A 229 -15.33 26.54 -27.50
C GLY A 229 -14.68 26.97 -26.19
N LEU A 230 -14.14 26.01 -25.41
CA LEU A 230 -13.36 26.32 -24.19
C LEU A 230 -12.02 26.98 -24.52
N PHE A 231 -11.39 26.67 -25.65
CA PHE A 231 -10.13 27.34 -26.05
C PHE A 231 -10.28 28.86 -26.12
N GLN A 232 -11.39 29.35 -26.68
CA GLN A 232 -11.66 30.81 -26.75
C GLN A 232 -11.90 31.42 -25.38
N LYS A 233 -12.53 30.67 -24.45
CA LYS A 233 -12.81 31.15 -23.09
C LYS A 233 -11.57 31.14 -22.19
N LEU A 234 -10.61 30.28 -22.50
CA LEU A 234 -9.38 30.08 -21.72
C LEU A 234 -8.18 30.83 -22.34
N ASP A 235 -8.36 31.46 -23.49
CA ASP A 235 -7.32 32.23 -24.17
C ASP A 235 -6.82 33.35 -23.28
N GLY A 236 -5.49 33.43 -23.10
CA GLY A 236 -4.85 34.37 -22.17
C GLY A 236 -4.93 34.01 -20.68
N ILE A 237 -5.63 32.93 -20.31
CA ILE A 237 -5.72 32.43 -18.91
C ILE A 237 -4.88 31.17 -18.74
N ILE A 238 -4.91 30.26 -19.72
CA ILE A 238 -4.20 28.98 -19.70
C ILE A 238 -3.57 28.76 -21.08
N ASP A 239 -2.33 28.30 -21.06
CA ASP A 239 -1.57 27.88 -22.25
C ASP A 239 -0.91 26.50 -21.99
N GLU A 240 -0.18 26.00 -22.97
CA GLU A 240 0.58 24.75 -22.85
C GLU A 240 1.58 24.76 -21.68
N THR A 241 2.06 25.93 -21.24
CA THR A 241 3.02 26.06 -20.15
C THR A 241 2.37 25.92 -18.77
N SER A 242 1.05 26.00 -18.71
CA SER A 242 0.27 25.81 -17.48
C SER A 242 0.18 24.36 -17.03
N PHE A 243 0.65 23.43 -17.87
CA PHE A 243 0.70 22.01 -17.57
C PHE A 243 2.12 21.61 -17.11
N GLU A 244 2.22 20.78 -16.05
CA GLU A 244 3.50 20.25 -15.58
C GLU A 244 4.19 19.39 -16.65
N ASP A 245 5.53 19.36 -16.64
CA ASP A 245 6.30 18.57 -17.59
C ASP A 245 5.93 17.08 -17.53
N GLY A 246 5.67 16.47 -18.69
CA GLY A 246 5.24 15.09 -18.83
C GLY A 246 4.20 14.91 -19.93
N VAL A 247 3.50 13.78 -19.92
CA VAL A 247 2.53 13.41 -20.96
C VAL A 247 1.45 14.46 -21.15
N TYR A 248 0.94 15.06 -20.07
CA TYR A 248 -0.12 16.07 -20.14
C TYR A 248 0.33 17.35 -20.82
N ARG A 249 1.59 17.77 -20.60
CA ARG A 249 2.18 18.91 -21.28
C ARG A 249 2.31 18.67 -22.78
N VAL A 250 2.79 17.48 -23.17
CA VAL A 250 2.92 17.11 -24.60
C VAL A 250 1.55 17.05 -25.27
N VAL A 251 0.52 16.54 -24.59
CA VAL A 251 -0.85 16.52 -25.11
C VAL A 251 -1.41 17.93 -25.21
N ALA A 252 -1.20 18.79 -24.19
CA ALA A 252 -1.63 20.19 -24.21
C ALA A 252 -0.99 20.95 -25.35
N ASP A 253 0.32 20.85 -25.55
CA ASP A 253 1.07 21.50 -26.63
C ASP A 253 0.46 21.17 -28.01
N LYS A 254 0.17 19.89 -28.27
CA LYS A 254 -0.44 19.45 -29.51
C LYS A 254 -1.88 19.95 -29.68
N LEU A 255 -2.68 19.96 -28.60
CA LEU A 255 -4.05 20.45 -28.64
C LEU A 255 -4.11 21.95 -28.93
N PHE A 256 -3.28 22.75 -28.23
CA PHE A 256 -3.20 24.19 -28.46
C PHE A 256 -2.64 24.52 -29.83
N SER A 257 -1.63 23.80 -30.32
CA SER A 257 -1.10 23.97 -31.68
C SER A 257 -2.15 23.69 -32.74
N GLN A 258 -2.86 22.55 -32.67
CA GLN A 258 -3.95 22.23 -33.61
C GLN A 258 -5.07 23.30 -33.62
N TYR A 259 -5.44 23.77 -32.44
CA TYR A 259 -6.48 24.78 -32.32
C TYR A 259 -6.04 26.12 -32.92
N ARG A 260 -4.78 26.56 -32.71
CA ARG A 260 -4.24 27.78 -33.31
C ARG A 260 -4.14 27.70 -34.82
N GLU A 261 -3.80 26.52 -35.37
CA GLU A 261 -3.65 26.33 -36.82
C GLU A 261 -5.00 26.17 -37.55
N ASN A 262 -5.93 25.42 -36.98
CA ASN A 262 -7.10 24.95 -37.67
C ASN A 262 -8.44 25.43 -37.07
N GLY A 263 -8.40 26.09 -35.89
CA GLY A 263 -9.61 26.46 -35.16
C GLY A 263 -10.43 25.26 -34.67
N LYS A 264 -9.91 24.05 -34.81
CA LYS A 264 -10.53 22.78 -34.42
C LYS A 264 -9.49 21.84 -33.86
N VAL A 265 -9.96 20.91 -33.04
CA VAL A 265 -9.12 19.87 -32.38
C VAL A 265 -9.55 18.51 -32.94
N GLU A 266 -8.60 17.71 -33.41
CA GLU A 266 -8.80 16.34 -33.85
C GLU A 266 -8.03 15.36 -32.95
N PRO A 267 -8.68 14.81 -31.90
CA PRO A 267 -8.02 13.97 -30.89
C PRO A 267 -7.38 12.72 -31.48
N ALA A 268 -7.98 12.14 -32.52
CA ALA A 268 -7.48 10.93 -33.18
C ALA A 268 -6.08 11.11 -33.78
N SER A 269 -5.78 12.31 -34.32
CA SER A 269 -4.46 12.61 -34.90
C SER A 269 -3.38 12.79 -33.84
N ILE A 270 -3.75 13.18 -32.61
CA ILE A 270 -2.82 13.32 -31.47
C ILE A 270 -2.40 11.95 -30.95
N VAL A 271 -3.34 11.00 -30.85
CA VAL A 271 -3.04 9.63 -30.36
C VAL A 271 -2.04 8.92 -31.28
N THR A 272 -2.17 9.08 -32.59
CA THR A 272 -1.25 8.47 -33.56
C THR A 272 0.15 9.06 -33.56
N THR A 273 0.34 10.24 -32.97
CA THR A 273 1.67 10.89 -32.86
C THR A 273 2.32 10.72 -31.48
N LEU A 274 1.65 10.08 -30.53
CA LEU A 274 2.15 9.77 -29.18
C LEU A 274 2.58 8.30 -29.03
N SER A 275 2.27 7.46 -30.01
CA SER A 275 2.73 6.06 -30.14
C SER A 275 4.02 6.02 -30.96
#